data_8152b632647e49c15396102e99133d9b
#
_entry.id   8152b632647e49c15396102e99133d9b
#
_cell.length_a   1.000
_cell.length_b   1.000
_cell.length_c   1.000
_cell.angle_alpha   90.00
_cell.angle_beta   90.00
_cell.angle_gamma   90.00
#
_symmetry.space_group_name_H-M   'P 1'
#
loop_
_entity.id
_entity.type
_entity.pdbx_description
1 polymer ?
#
loop_
_entity_poly.entity_id
_entity_poly.type
_entity_poly.pdbx_seq_one_letter_code
_entity_poly.pdbx_strand_id
1 'polypeptide(L)'
;QPLFLETHNLLAHAAPGAVFLLNTPLPAERAWAALPAAMQRQMVAKRIRFYIIDAYRVALEADMGRRINTVMQTCFFAISGILPQDEAIAAIKHAVEKTYGRKGRRIAELNYRAIDKTLACLHEVAVPAEYVTPEGHAARRAEQQVSDFVRQLTLPMIAGQGDALPVSLFPVDGTFPTGTAKYEKRNLALEIPVLETDLCTQCGKCVFVCPHSAIRAKAFPAELAEAAPASFKTMAIRSKDYPSGWRMSYQVAPEDCTGCTLCVEVCPIRDKSRASRKALNMAEQAPLRHQEAENWDFFLKLPDYDRRVAKRNTIPGSMLLQPLFEFSGACVGCGETPYIRLATQLFGDRMLVANATGCSSIYGGNLPTTPYTTDANGRGPAWSNSLFEDNAEFGLGMRLATNQLAEAARVQLRAMALEIGEALVLALLNADQSTEAGIHEQRERVAELQARLSHLGTPAAAQLAAVAENLIRRSVWIIGGDGWAYDIGFGGLDHVLSSGEDVNILVLDTEVYSNTGGQNSKATPRGAVAKFAAGGKPNRKKDLARIAMDYENVYVAQVAYGAKDVH
;
A
#
# COMPACT_ATOMS: atom_id res chain seq x y z
N GLN A 1 -7.53 16.52 7.89
CA GLN A 1 -6.57 15.55 8.45
C GLN A 1 -5.50 16.30 9.24
N PRO A 2 -5.37 16.10 10.57
CA PRO A 2 -4.46 16.90 11.38
C PRO A 2 -3.01 16.81 10.91
N LEU A 3 -2.52 15.61 10.57
CA LEU A 3 -1.14 15.42 10.16
C LEU A 3 -0.80 16.15 8.84
N PHE A 4 -1.75 16.26 7.91
CA PHE A 4 -1.56 17.01 6.68
C PHE A 4 -1.32 18.50 6.96
N LEU A 5 -1.98 19.07 7.98
CA LEU A 5 -1.74 20.44 8.43
C LEU A 5 -0.35 20.63 9.05
N GLU A 6 0.22 19.57 9.65
CA GLU A 6 1.55 19.59 10.26
C GLU A 6 2.66 19.45 9.22
N THR A 7 2.42 18.67 8.15
CA THR A 7 3.43 18.31 7.16
C THR A 7 3.49 19.23 5.96
N HIS A 8 2.37 19.91 5.62
CA HIS A 8 2.26 20.74 4.42
C HIS A 8 2.07 22.21 4.79
N ASN A 9 2.81 23.09 4.13
CA ASN A 9 2.60 24.53 4.24
C ASN A 9 1.46 25.00 3.34
N LEU A 10 0.21 24.73 3.76
CA LEU A 10 -1.00 25.02 2.99
C LEU A 10 -1.22 26.53 2.72
N LEU A 11 -0.68 27.37 3.59
CA LEU A 11 -0.85 28.82 3.50
C LEU A 11 0.31 29.52 2.78
N ALA A 12 1.29 28.78 2.22
CA ALA A 12 2.42 29.37 1.51
C ALA A 12 1.98 30.37 0.44
N HIS A 13 1.02 29.96 -0.38
CA HIS A 13 0.49 30.74 -1.51
C HIS A 13 -0.78 31.55 -1.18
N ALA A 14 -1.25 31.52 0.07
CA ALA A 14 -2.42 32.29 0.46
C ALA A 14 -2.11 33.80 0.45
N ALA A 15 -2.95 34.58 -0.22
CA ALA A 15 -2.89 36.03 -0.20
C ALA A 15 -3.30 36.57 1.20
N PRO A 16 -2.86 37.78 1.59
CA PRO A 16 -3.39 38.44 2.76
C PRO A 16 -4.93 38.58 2.66
N GLY A 17 -5.63 38.24 3.75
CA GLY A 17 -7.10 38.25 3.79
C GLY A 17 -7.77 37.07 3.11
N ALA A 18 -7.03 36.07 2.64
CA ALA A 18 -7.60 34.85 2.06
C ALA A 18 -8.50 34.10 3.07
N VAL A 19 -9.38 33.26 2.53
CA VAL A 19 -10.30 32.43 3.32
C VAL A 19 -9.73 31.01 3.39
N PHE A 20 -9.65 30.47 4.62
CA PHE A 20 -9.29 29.08 4.87
C PHE A 20 -10.47 28.31 5.46
N LEU A 21 -10.89 27.22 4.81
CA LEU A 21 -11.96 26.33 5.26
C LEU A 21 -11.37 24.99 5.70
N LEU A 22 -11.66 24.59 6.94
CA LEU A 22 -11.23 23.29 7.50
C LEU A 22 -12.44 22.40 7.77
N ASN A 23 -12.43 21.17 7.22
CA ASN A 23 -13.37 20.13 7.62
C ASN A 23 -12.84 19.46 8.91
N THR A 24 -13.55 19.64 10.02
CA THR A 24 -13.16 19.13 11.33
C THR A 24 -14.39 18.85 12.21
N PRO A 25 -14.38 17.78 13.03
CA PRO A 25 -15.42 17.57 14.03
C PRO A 25 -15.26 18.45 15.28
N LEU A 26 -14.19 19.22 15.38
CA LEU A 26 -13.96 20.10 16.53
C LEU A 26 -14.92 21.29 16.51
N PRO A 27 -15.45 21.69 17.67
CA PRO A 27 -16.25 22.90 17.79
C PRO A 27 -15.38 24.15 17.60
N ALA A 28 -16.01 25.27 17.27
CA ALA A 28 -15.33 26.52 16.91
C ALA A 28 -14.34 26.99 17.98
N GLU A 29 -14.69 26.85 19.27
CA GLU A 29 -13.90 27.25 20.43
C GLU A 29 -12.58 26.48 20.57
N ARG A 30 -12.52 25.27 20.01
CA ARG A 30 -11.35 24.40 20.09
C ARG A 30 -10.55 24.33 18.78
N ALA A 31 -11.14 24.74 17.67
CA ALA A 31 -10.55 24.59 16.35
C ALA A 31 -9.25 25.39 16.18
N TRP A 32 -9.19 26.61 16.68
CA TRP A 32 -7.98 27.44 16.63
C TRP A 32 -6.81 26.81 17.39
N ALA A 33 -7.02 26.40 18.63
CA ALA A 33 -5.97 25.81 19.47
C ALA A 33 -5.44 24.46 18.94
N ALA A 34 -6.22 23.77 18.11
CA ALA A 34 -5.84 22.49 17.50
C ALA A 34 -4.97 22.65 16.23
N LEU A 35 -4.82 23.88 15.71
CA LEU A 35 -3.97 24.10 14.52
C LEU A 35 -2.49 24.08 14.89
N PRO A 36 -1.61 23.59 13.98
CA PRO A 36 -0.16 23.69 14.16
C PRO A 36 0.31 25.13 14.37
N ALA A 37 1.25 25.35 15.28
CA ALA A 37 1.77 26.68 15.62
C ALA A 37 2.31 27.46 14.40
N ALA A 38 2.95 26.77 13.44
CA ALA A 38 3.42 27.39 12.20
C ALA A 38 2.27 27.95 11.36
N MET A 39 1.15 27.21 11.31
CA MET A 39 -0.04 27.62 10.58
C MET A 39 -0.74 28.79 11.27
N GLN A 40 -0.89 28.74 12.59
CA GLN A 40 -1.44 29.86 13.37
C GLN A 40 -0.67 31.16 13.14
N ARG A 41 0.67 31.11 13.16
CA ARG A 41 1.52 32.29 12.85
C ARG A 41 1.24 32.85 11.46
N GLN A 42 1.15 31.99 10.45
CA GLN A 42 0.86 32.43 9.09
C GLN A 42 -0.55 33.01 8.94
N MET A 43 -1.55 32.43 9.63
CA MET A 43 -2.93 32.93 9.61
C MET A 43 -3.03 34.34 10.21
N VAL A 44 -2.36 34.58 11.34
CA VAL A 44 -2.28 35.89 11.95
C VAL A 44 -1.56 36.88 11.03
N ALA A 45 -0.36 36.52 10.55
CA ALA A 45 0.46 37.42 9.71
C ALA A 45 -0.24 37.80 8.39
N LYS A 46 -0.99 36.86 7.80
CA LYS A 46 -1.73 37.08 6.55
C LYS A 46 -3.19 37.52 6.74
N ARG A 47 -3.65 37.67 7.98
CA ARG A 47 -5.04 38.04 8.33
C ARG A 47 -6.05 37.12 7.67
N ILE A 48 -5.81 35.78 7.73
CA ILE A 48 -6.66 34.78 7.11
C ILE A 48 -8.02 34.73 7.82
N ARG A 49 -9.10 34.68 7.04
CA ARG A 49 -10.44 34.39 7.58
C ARG A 49 -10.59 32.88 7.72
N PHE A 50 -10.89 32.40 8.91
CA PHE A 50 -10.92 30.98 9.21
C PHE A 50 -12.34 30.46 9.39
N TYR A 51 -12.70 29.44 8.62
CA TYR A 51 -14.00 28.77 8.68
C TYR A 51 -13.82 27.27 8.96
N ILE A 52 -14.79 26.69 9.66
CA ILE A 52 -14.85 25.25 9.92
C ILE A 52 -16.23 24.70 9.62
N ILE A 53 -16.26 23.41 9.30
CA ILE A 53 -17.48 22.60 9.18
C ILE A 53 -17.17 21.15 9.55
N ASP A 54 -18.13 20.46 10.19
CA ASP A 54 -18.13 19.00 10.28
C ASP A 54 -18.96 18.44 9.11
N ALA A 55 -18.33 18.36 7.93
CA ALA A 55 -18.99 17.93 6.70
C ALA A 55 -19.44 16.47 6.76
N TYR A 56 -18.75 15.62 7.52
CA TYR A 56 -19.16 14.21 7.69
C TYR A 56 -20.44 14.09 8.51
N ARG A 57 -20.57 14.86 9.57
CA ARG A 57 -21.80 14.92 10.36
C ARG A 57 -22.97 15.43 9.52
N VAL A 58 -22.77 16.53 8.77
CA VAL A 58 -23.79 17.08 7.87
C VAL A 58 -24.25 16.04 6.83
N ALA A 59 -23.31 15.34 6.20
CA ALA A 59 -23.61 14.30 5.21
C ALA A 59 -24.36 13.12 5.83
N LEU A 60 -23.97 12.67 7.02
CA LEU A 60 -24.62 11.59 7.75
C LEU A 60 -26.07 11.94 8.11
N GLU A 61 -26.29 13.13 8.67
CA GLU A 61 -27.61 13.63 9.04
C GLU A 61 -28.53 13.90 7.83
N ALA A 62 -27.94 14.05 6.64
CA ALA A 62 -28.67 14.15 5.37
C ALA A 62 -28.87 12.80 4.66
N ASP A 63 -28.52 11.66 5.28
CA ASP A 63 -28.55 10.31 4.74
C ASP A 63 -27.63 10.10 3.50
N MET A 64 -26.60 10.91 3.37
CA MET A 64 -25.61 10.81 2.29
C MET A 64 -24.40 9.91 2.66
N GLY A 65 -24.39 9.32 3.85
CA GLY A 65 -23.27 8.56 4.38
C GLY A 65 -22.02 9.44 4.50
N ARG A 66 -20.91 9.01 3.90
CA ARG A 66 -19.63 9.76 3.94
C ARG A 66 -19.39 10.68 2.73
N ARG A 67 -20.41 10.97 1.93
CA ARG A 67 -20.28 11.78 0.70
C ARG A 67 -20.38 13.26 1.01
N ILE A 68 -19.25 13.91 1.19
CA ILE A 68 -19.17 15.32 1.60
C ILE A 68 -18.99 16.31 0.43
N ASN A 69 -18.90 15.85 -0.83
CA ASN A 69 -18.58 16.73 -1.95
C ASN A 69 -19.58 17.90 -2.10
N THR A 70 -20.89 17.61 -2.04
CA THR A 70 -21.94 18.65 -2.12
C THR A 70 -21.85 19.62 -0.95
N VAL A 71 -21.58 19.11 0.27
CA VAL A 71 -21.38 19.94 1.49
C VAL A 71 -20.21 20.89 1.29
N MET A 72 -19.04 20.38 0.89
CA MET A 72 -17.83 21.19 0.70
C MET A 72 -18.00 22.21 -0.44
N GLN A 73 -18.66 21.84 -1.53
CA GLN A 73 -18.99 22.75 -2.62
C GLN A 73 -19.90 23.88 -2.15
N THR A 74 -20.90 23.58 -1.33
CA THR A 74 -21.80 24.59 -0.75
C THR A 74 -21.02 25.56 0.15
N CYS A 75 -20.13 25.06 1.01
CA CYS A 75 -19.26 25.90 1.82
C CYS A 75 -18.41 26.84 0.96
N PHE A 76 -17.76 26.29 -0.09
CA PHE A 76 -16.91 27.09 -0.97
C PHE A 76 -17.66 28.28 -1.55
N PHE A 77 -18.84 28.07 -2.13
CA PHE A 77 -19.62 29.15 -2.72
C PHE A 77 -20.20 30.10 -1.68
N ALA A 78 -20.50 29.62 -0.46
CA ALA A 78 -21.01 30.46 0.61
C ALA A 78 -19.97 31.50 1.14
N ILE A 79 -18.66 31.15 1.09
CA ILE A 79 -17.62 31.98 1.69
C ILE A 79 -16.66 32.63 0.69
N SER A 80 -16.67 32.20 -0.59
CA SER A 80 -15.76 32.70 -1.62
C SER A 80 -16.11 34.10 -2.15
N GLY A 81 -17.39 34.47 -2.08
CA GLY A 81 -17.87 35.74 -2.63
C GLY A 81 -17.85 35.84 -4.16
N ILE A 82 -17.65 34.71 -4.88
CA ILE A 82 -17.64 34.65 -6.36
C ILE A 82 -19.01 34.95 -6.95
N LEU A 83 -20.07 34.50 -6.26
CA LEU A 83 -21.47 34.75 -6.57
C LEU A 83 -22.20 35.19 -5.31
N PRO A 84 -23.33 35.94 -5.43
CA PRO A 84 -24.28 36.09 -4.34
C PRO A 84 -24.71 34.73 -3.79
N GLN A 85 -24.80 34.59 -2.49
CA GLN A 85 -25.01 33.29 -1.83
C GLN A 85 -26.28 32.58 -2.34
N ASP A 86 -27.39 33.30 -2.51
CA ASP A 86 -28.64 32.72 -2.95
C ASP A 86 -28.57 32.22 -4.39
N GLU A 87 -27.89 32.95 -5.29
CA GLU A 87 -27.64 32.52 -6.66
C GLU A 87 -26.75 31.29 -6.71
N ALA A 88 -25.69 31.25 -5.89
CA ALA A 88 -24.81 30.10 -5.81
C ALA A 88 -25.56 28.84 -5.35
N ILE A 89 -26.38 28.95 -4.30
CA ILE A 89 -27.18 27.82 -3.79
C ILE A 89 -28.20 27.35 -4.83
N ALA A 90 -28.86 28.27 -5.52
CA ALA A 90 -29.79 27.91 -6.60
C ALA A 90 -29.08 27.19 -7.76
N ALA A 91 -27.89 27.67 -8.15
CA ALA A 91 -27.06 27.04 -9.19
C ALA A 91 -26.60 25.63 -8.79
N ILE A 92 -26.18 25.42 -7.52
CA ILE A 92 -25.78 24.11 -7.01
C ILE A 92 -26.98 23.15 -7.04
N LYS A 93 -28.17 23.58 -6.56
CA LYS A 93 -29.41 22.76 -6.61
C LYS A 93 -29.80 22.41 -8.04
N HIS A 94 -29.67 23.34 -8.97
CA HIS A 94 -29.91 23.08 -10.39
C HIS A 94 -28.93 22.04 -10.97
N ALA A 95 -27.62 22.16 -10.64
CA ALA A 95 -26.60 21.21 -11.06
C ALA A 95 -26.84 19.79 -10.48
N VAL A 96 -27.30 19.70 -9.24
CA VAL A 96 -27.73 18.44 -8.59
C VAL A 96 -28.88 17.81 -9.36
N GLU A 97 -29.92 18.59 -9.73
CA GLU A 97 -31.04 18.08 -10.50
C GLU A 97 -30.59 17.55 -11.87
N LYS A 98 -29.76 18.30 -12.58
CA LYS A 98 -29.21 17.88 -13.87
C LYS A 98 -28.38 16.58 -13.77
N THR A 99 -27.63 16.42 -12.70
CA THR A 99 -26.70 15.29 -12.53
C THR A 99 -27.38 14.04 -12.00
N TYR A 100 -28.25 14.20 -11.02
CA TYR A 100 -28.83 13.11 -10.25
C TYR A 100 -30.34 12.91 -10.47
N GLY A 101 -31.06 13.86 -11.06
CA GLY A 101 -32.50 13.75 -11.29
C GLY A 101 -32.87 12.52 -12.11
N ARG A 102 -32.03 12.15 -13.10
CA ARG A 102 -32.21 10.91 -13.89
C ARG A 102 -31.95 9.61 -13.10
N LYS A 103 -31.21 9.69 -11.98
CA LYS A 103 -30.91 8.55 -11.10
C LYS A 103 -31.96 8.31 -10.01
N GLY A 104 -32.96 9.19 -9.93
CA GLY A 104 -34.08 9.12 -8.99
C GLY A 104 -34.18 10.35 -8.10
N ARG A 105 -35.40 10.83 -7.94
CA ARG A 105 -35.75 12.04 -7.17
C ARG A 105 -35.22 12.01 -5.73
N ARG A 106 -35.21 10.83 -5.11
CA ARG A 106 -34.69 10.63 -3.75
C ARG A 106 -33.20 11.08 -3.62
N ILE A 107 -32.36 10.81 -4.61
CA ILE A 107 -30.94 11.19 -4.56
C ILE A 107 -30.78 12.71 -4.62
N ALA A 108 -31.56 13.39 -5.46
CA ALA A 108 -31.57 14.87 -5.53
C ALA A 108 -32.03 15.47 -4.20
N GLU A 109 -33.08 14.93 -3.58
CA GLU A 109 -33.62 15.38 -2.29
C GLU A 109 -32.62 15.23 -1.13
N LEU A 110 -31.81 14.14 -1.11
CA LEU A 110 -30.72 13.97 -0.15
C LEU A 110 -29.68 15.09 -0.27
N ASN A 111 -29.28 15.40 -1.50
CA ASN A 111 -28.34 16.48 -1.78
C ASN A 111 -28.91 17.85 -1.39
N TYR A 112 -30.18 18.12 -1.64
CA TYR A 112 -30.82 19.37 -1.22
C TYR A 112 -30.82 19.53 0.29
N ARG A 113 -31.16 18.49 1.04
CA ARG A 113 -31.06 18.48 2.51
C ARG A 113 -29.64 18.76 3.01
N ALA A 114 -28.64 18.19 2.36
CA ALA A 114 -27.24 18.44 2.70
C ALA A 114 -26.86 19.91 2.44
N ILE A 115 -27.27 20.48 1.30
CA ILE A 115 -27.03 21.89 0.95
C ILE A 115 -27.63 22.82 2.02
N ASP A 116 -28.92 22.61 2.34
CA ASP A 116 -29.66 23.47 3.28
C ASP A 116 -29.08 23.40 4.70
N LYS A 117 -28.63 22.21 5.16
CA LYS A 117 -27.96 22.03 6.46
C LYS A 117 -26.56 22.63 6.52
N THR A 118 -25.86 22.67 5.40
CA THR A 118 -24.46 23.12 5.34
C THR A 118 -24.30 24.54 5.89
N LEU A 119 -25.18 25.46 5.49
CA LEU A 119 -25.10 26.86 5.89
C LEU A 119 -25.26 27.05 7.40
N ALA A 120 -26.13 26.26 8.05
CA ALA A 120 -26.33 26.30 9.49
C ALA A 120 -25.16 25.69 10.30
N CYS A 121 -24.33 24.86 9.66
CA CYS A 121 -23.21 24.17 10.28
C CYS A 121 -21.83 24.76 9.91
N LEU A 122 -21.79 25.79 9.07
CA LEU A 122 -20.60 26.51 8.67
C LEU A 122 -20.32 27.64 9.66
N HIS A 123 -19.17 27.58 10.34
CA HIS A 123 -18.83 28.54 11.41
C HIS A 123 -17.53 29.29 11.08
N GLU A 124 -17.54 30.62 11.28
CA GLU A 124 -16.33 31.43 11.28
C GLU A 124 -15.65 31.33 12.64
N VAL A 125 -14.35 31.12 12.66
CA VAL A 125 -13.53 31.00 13.86
C VAL A 125 -12.69 32.29 13.99
N ALA A 126 -12.75 32.96 15.13
CA ALA A 126 -11.97 34.13 15.36
C ALA A 126 -10.46 33.82 15.33
N VAL A 127 -9.73 34.51 14.45
CA VAL A 127 -8.27 34.50 14.42
C VAL A 127 -7.76 35.67 15.29
N PRO A 128 -6.91 35.42 16.29
CA PRO A 128 -6.37 36.50 17.13
C PRO A 128 -5.61 37.53 16.30
N ALA A 129 -5.62 38.81 16.76
CA ALA A 129 -4.86 39.85 16.08
C ALA A 129 -3.34 39.66 16.19
N GLU A 130 -2.89 39.05 17.30
CA GLU A 130 -1.49 38.73 17.55
C GLU A 130 -1.33 37.25 17.88
N TYR A 131 -0.20 36.67 17.47
CA TYR A 131 0.14 35.29 17.78
C TYR A 131 0.76 35.20 19.18
N VAL A 132 0.12 34.43 20.05
CA VAL A 132 0.68 34.06 21.36
C VAL A 132 1.15 32.60 21.27
N THR A 133 2.42 32.36 21.59
CA THR A 133 2.98 30.99 21.56
C THR A 133 2.28 30.14 22.63
N PRO A 134 1.60 29.05 22.26
CA PRO A 134 1.03 28.13 23.24
C PRO A 134 2.13 27.45 24.05
N GLU A 135 2.02 27.43 25.36
CA GLU A 135 2.91 26.64 26.21
C GLU A 135 2.71 25.16 25.91
N GLY A 136 3.77 24.44 25.52
CA GLY A 136 3.79 22.98 25.44
C GLY A 136 3.59 22.30 24.07
N HIS A 137 3.55 23.02 22.96
CA HIS A 137 3.53 22.39 21.63
C HIS A 137 4.95 22.20 21.07
N ALA A 138 5.70 21.28 21.65
CA ALA A 138 6.88 20.74 20.99
C ALA A 138 6.42 19.78 19.87
N ALA A 139 6.85 20.04 18.65
CA ALA A 139 6.70 19.09 17.54
C ALA A 139 7.37 17.76 17.93
N ARG A 140 6.57 16.77 18.35
CA ARG A 140 7.04 15.40 18.62
C ARG A 140 7.08 14.61 17.31
N ARG A 141 8.03 14.95 16.44
CA ARG A 141 8.68 13.93 15.64
C ARG A 141 10.00 13.63 16.32
N ALA A 142 10.10 12.49 17.00
CA ALA A 142 11.39 11.90 17.28
C ALA A 142 12.17 11.93 15.96
N GLU A 143 13.39 12.47 15.96
CA GLU A 143 14.31 12.35 14.82
C GLU A 143 14.52 10.87 14.55
N GLN A 144 13.69 10.30 13.66
CA GLN A 144 13.98 8.98 13.13
C GLN A 144 15.31 9.12 12.41
N GLN A 145 16.25 8.24 12.73
CA GLN A 145 17.48 8.11 11.95
C GLN A 145 17.07 7.68 10.53
N VAL A 146 16.93 8.65 9.66
CA VAL A 146 16.63 8.44 8.24
C VAL A 146 17.88 8.67 7.41
N SER A 147 18.00 7.98 6.27
CA SER A 147 19.11 8.20 5.34
C SER A 147 19.12 9.64 4.81
N ASP A 148 20.26 10.10 4.33
CA ASP A 148 20.40 11.42 3.75
C ASP A 148 19.46 11.63 2.55
N PHE A 149 19.30 10.61 1.73
CA PHE A 149 18.35 10.64 0.62
C PHE A 149 16.91 10.92 1.10
N VAL A 150 16.45 10.19 2.12
CA VAL A 150 15.11 10.40 2.68
C VAL A 150 14.97 11.79 3.25
N ARG A 151 15.96 12.26 4.02
CA ARG A 151 15.94 13.59 4.65
C ARG A 151 15.97 14.73 3.64
N GLN A 152 16.82 14.64 2.62
CA GLN A 152 17.08 15.74 1.68
C GLN A 152 16.12 15.74 0.48
N LEU A 153 15.55 14.60 0.10
CA LEU A 153 14.72 14.48 -1.08
C LEU A 153 13.30 13.98 -0.73
N THR A 154 13.18 12.79 -0.12
CA THR A 154 11.86 12.16 0.07
C THR A 154 10.93 12.99 0.97
N LEU A 155 11.40 13.42 2.15
CA LEU A 155 10.58 14.18 3.10
C LEU A 155 10.19 15.58 2.57
N PRO A 156 11.08 16.37 1.94
CA PRO A 156 10.68 17.62 1.29
C PRO A 156 9.65 17.43 0.17
N MET A 157 9.78 16.39 -0.65
CA MET A 157 8.77 16.09 -1.67
C MET A 157 7.43 15.70 -1.06
N ILE A 158 7.41 14.88 -0.01
CA ILE A 158 6.19 14.55 0.74
C ILE A 158 5.54 15.82 1.32
N ALA A 159 6.35 16.78 1.76
CA ALA A 159 5.88 18.07 2.28
C ALA A 159 5.42 19.07 1.20
N GLY A 160 5.45 18.68 -0.09
CA GLY A 160 5.06 19.54 -1.21
C GLY A 160 6.10 20.61 -1.56
N GLN A 161 7.37 20.39 -1.21
CA GLN A 161 8.49 21.33 -1.43
C GLN A 161 9.42 20.87 -2.57
N GLY A 162 8.95 19.97 -3.44
CA GLY A 162 9.76 19.40 -4.51
C GLY A 162 10.35 20.44 -5.48
N ASP A 163 9.61 21.50 -5.78
CA ASP A 163 10.04 22.59 -6.68
C ASP A 163 11.26 23.36 -6.16
N ALA A 164 11.53 23.32 -4.86
CA ALA A 164 12.69 23.97 -4.24
C ALA A 164 13.96 23.11 -4.27
N LEU A 165 13.85 21.86 -4.71
CA LEU A 165 14.98 20.92 -4.72
C LEU A 165 15.82 21.08 -5.98
N PRO A 166 17.16 21.13 -5.88
CA PRO A 166 18.02 21.16 -7.06
C PRO A 166 17.99 19.79 -7.76
N VAL A 167 18.01 19.81 -9.09
CA VAL A 167 17.99 18.60 -9.93
C VAL A 167 19.13 17.63 -9.59
N SER A 168 20.27 18.14 -9.14
CA SER A 168 21.44 17.34 -8.71
C SER A 168 21.21 16.43 -7.52
N LEU A 169 20.12 16.60 -6.76
CA LEU A 169 19.75 15.67 -5.68
C LEU A 169 19.06 14.41 -6.20
N PHE A 170 18.53 14.44 -7.42
CA PHE A 170 17.84 13.28 -7.99
C PHE A 170 18.85 12.28 -8.54
N PRO A 171 18.60 10.96 -8.39
CA PRO A 171 19.47 9.92 -8.92
C PRO A 171 19.60 10.04 -10.44
N VAL A 172 20.82 10.03 -10.95
CA VAL A 172 21.10 10.18 -12.40
C VAL A 172 20.59 9.01 -13.24
N ASP A 173 20.42 7.85 -12.62
CA ASP A 173 19.91 6.62 -13.23
C ASP A 173 18.40 6.40 -12.98
N GLY A 174 17.73 7.33 -12.28
CA GLY A 174 16.32 7.21 -11.94
C GLY A 174 15.98 6.21 -10.85
N THR A 175 16.98 5.63 -10.17
CA THR A 175 16.77 4.64 -9.10
C THR A 175 16.38 5.32 -7.79
N PHE A 176 15.23 4.95 -7.23
CA PHE A 176 14.77 5.41 -5.92
C PHE A 176 14.87 4.28 -4.88
N PRO A 177 15.22 4.58 -3.61
CA PRO A 177 15.31 3.58 -2.56
C PRO A 177 13.94 2.96 -2.26
N THR A 178 13.92 1.67 -1.95
CA THR A 178 12.73 0.93 -1.51
C THR A 178 12.39 1.21 -0.05
N GLY A 179 11.17 0.83 0.37
CA GLY A 179 10.74 0.91 1.77
C GLY A 179 10.52 2.33 2.29
N THR A 180 10.28 3.30 1.42
CA THR A 180 10.09 4.71 1.79
C THR A 180 8.63 5.10 2.05
N ALA A 181 7.66 4.28 1.66
CA ALA A 181 6.24 4.53 1.92
C ALA A 181 5.92 4.64 3.43
N LYS A 182 6.70 3.98 4.30
CA LYS A 182 6.57 4.08 5.77
C LYS A 182 6.76 5.49 6.33
N TYR A 183 7.37 6.40 5.57
CA TYR A 183 7.60 7.79 6.00
C TYR A 183 6.44 8.72 5.63
N GLU A 184 5.54 8.30 4.74
CA GLU A 184 4.45 9.14 4.26
C GLU A 184 3.40 9.43 5.33
N LYS A 185 3.04 8.42 6.14
CA LYS A 185 2.10 8.55 7.27
C LYS A 185 0.87 9.41 6.93
N ARG A 186 0.09 8.98 5.93
CA ARG A 186 -1.06 9.76 5.41
C ARG A 186 -2.17 9.98 6.43
N ASN A 187 -2.27 9.10 7.44
CA ASN A 187 -3.23 9.22 8.55
C ASN A 187 -4.68 9.45 8.08
N LEU A 188 -5.15 8.62 7.13
CA LEU A 188 -6.44 8.78 6.45
C LEU A 188 -7.62 8.27 7.27
N ALA A 189 -7.41 7.27 8.12
CA ALA A 189 -8.48 6.59 8.83
C ALA A 189 -9.09 7.48 9.92
N LEU A 190 -10.41 7.60 9.94
CA LEU A 190 -11.16 8.15 11.08
C LEU A 190 -11.35 7.10 12.16
N GLU A 191 -11.45 5.84 11.76
CA GLU A 191 -11.58 4.67 12.62
C GLU A 191 -10.54 3.63 12.21
N ILE A 192 -10.01 2.91 13.20
CA ILE A 192 -9.05 1.82 13.01
C ILE A 192 -9.57 0.52 13.64
N PRO A 193 -9.13 -0.66 13.15
CA PRO A 193 -9.55 -1.93 13.73
C PRO A 193 -8.92 -2.16 15.11
N VAL A 194 -9.73 -2.55 16.06
CA VAL A 194 -9.33 -2.95 17.42
C VAL A 194 -9.69 -4.41 17.65
N LEU A 195 -8.72 -5.21 18.13
CA LEU A 195 -8.86 -6.64 18.34
C LEU A 195 -9.34 -6.97 19.77
N GLU A 196 -10.33 -7.86 19.85
CA GLU A 196 -10.76 -8.56 21.06
C GLU A 196 -10.06 -9.92 21.13
N THR A 197 -9.01 -10.00 21.91
CA THR A 197 -8.11 -11.17 21.94
C THR A 197 -8.77 -12.45 22.48
N ASP A 198 -9.74 -12.33 23.36
CA ASP A 198 -10.55 -13.41 23.92
C ASP A 198 -11.42 -14.11 22.87
N LEU A 199 -11.91 -13.37 21.88
CA LEU A 199 -12.73 -13.88 20.79
C LEU A 199 -11.93 -14.38 19.59
N CYS A 200 -10.73 -13.84 19.35
CA CYS A 200 -9.95 -14.10 18.16
C CYS A 200 -9.55 -15.58 18.01
N THR A 201 -9.82 -16.17 16.84
CA THR A 201 -9.45 -17.56 16.49
C THR A 201 -8.11 -17.68 15.77
N GLN A 202 -7.40 -16.57 15.55
CA GLN A 202 -6.08 -16.54 14.88
C GLN A 202 -6.10 -17.01 13.42
N CYS A 203 -7.23 -16.85 12.73
CA CYS A 203 -7.40 -17.32 11.35
C CYS A 203 -6.62 -16.52 10.30
N GLY A 204 -6.05 -15.34 10.63
CA GLY A 204 -5.26 -14.51 9.73
C GLY A 204 -6.02 -13.76 8.64
N LYS A 205 -7.34 -13.95 8.49
CA LYS A 205 -8.14 -13.36 7.40
C LYS A 205 -8.10 -11.82 7.37
N CYS A 206 -8.05 -11.16 8.53
CA CYS A 206 -7.94 -9.70 8.62
C CYS A 206 -6.61 -9.18 8.05
N VAL A 207 -5.52 -9.90 8.26
CA VAL A 207 -4.22 -9.61 7.65
C VAL A 207 -4.26 -9.90 6.16
N PHE A 208 -4.87 -11.03 5.78
CA PHE A 208 -4.95 -11.52 4.41
C PHE A 208 -5.65 -10.55 3.45
N VAL A 209 -6.68 -9.83 3.88
CA VAL A 209 -7.42 -8.90 3.03
C VAL A 209 -6.94 -7.45 3.10
N CYS A 210 -6.01 -7.12 4.01
CA CYS A 210 -5.60 -5.74 4.19
C CYS A 210 -4.85 -5.19 2.96
N PRO A 211 -5.39 -4.15 2.26
CA PRO A 211 -4.79 -3.66 1.02
C PRO A 211 -3.46 -2.93 1.23
N HIS A 212 -3.23 -2.40 2.43
CA HIS A 212 -2.09 -1.54 2.72
C HIS A 212 -1.06 -2.18 3.66
N SER A 213 -1.21 -3.48 3.99
CA SER A 213 -0.36 -4.17 4.99
C SER A 213 -0.32 -3.46 6.35
N ALA A 214 -1.38 -2.71 6.67
CA ALA A 214 -1.48 -1.91 7.89
C ALA A 214 -1.91 -2.73 9.10
N ILE A 215 -2.47 -3.92 8.93
CA ILE A 215 -2.68 -4.90 10.01
C ILE A 215 -1.80 -6.11 9.72
N ARG A 216 -1.03 -6.55 10.72
CA ARG A 216 -0.07 -7.67 10.62
C ARG A 216 -0.16 -8.58 11.81
N ALA A 217 0.39 -9.79 11.67
CA ALA A 217 0.49 -10.78 12.72
C ALA A 217 1.95 -11.19 12.93
N LYS A 218 2.35 -11.41 14.18
CA LYS A 218 3.61 -12.06 14.54
C LYS A 218 3.38 -13.11 15.61
N ALA A 219 4.14 -14.20 15.50
CA ALA A 219 4.26 -15.24 16.52
C ALA A 219 5.69 -15.17 17.10
N PHE A 220 5.83 -15.13 18.41
CA PHE A 220 7.10 -14.89 19.08
C PHE A 220 7.14 -15.53 20.48
N PRO A 221 8.35 -15.80 21.05
CA PRO A 221 8.51 -16.27 22.41
C PRO A 221 7.89 -15.35 23.46
N ALA A 222 7.23 -15.90 24.49
CA ALA A 222 6.45 -15.11 25.46
C ALA A 222 7.29 -14.09 26.24
N GLU A 223 8.56 -14.41 26.50
CA GLU A 223 9.50 -13.54 27.22
C GLU A 223 9.73 -12.19 26.51
N LEU A 224 9.61 -12.13 25.20
CA LEU A 224 9.73 -10.88 24.45
C LEU A 224 8.57 -9.90 24.71
N ALA A 225 7.45 -10.39 25.23
CA ALA A 225 6.31 -9.55 25.60
C ALA A 225 6.51 -8.79 26.92
N GLU A 226 7.51 -9.15 27.75
CA GLU A 226 7.76 -8.48 29.04
C GLU A 226 8.18 -7.00 28.87
N ALA A 227 8.84 -6.67 27.75
CA ALA A 227 9.25 -5.31 27.42
C ALA A 227 8.17 -4.52 26.65
N ALA A 228 6.97 -5.10 26.46
CA ALA A 228 5.92 -4.49 25.66
C ALA A 228 5.26 -3.30 26.39
N PRO A 229 4.75 -2.29 25.65
CA PRO A 229 3.84 -1.30 26.21
C PRO A 229 2.65 -1.97 26.92
N ALA A 230 2.16 -1.38 28.00
CA ALA A 230 1.04 -1.94 28.78
C ALA A 230 -0.24 -2.17 27.96
N SER A 231 -0.41 -1.42 26.87
CA SER A 231 -1.52 -1.53 25.93
C SER A 231 -1.33 -2.61 24.84
N PHE A 232 -0.12 -3.18 24.73
CA PHE A 232 0.19 -4.14 23.66
C PHE A 232 -0.52 -5.47 23.89
N LYS A 233 -1.38 -5.84 22.91
CA LYS A 233 -2.22 -7.04 23.03
C LYS A 233 -1.52 -8.29 22.50
N THR A 234 -1.44 -9.31 23.32
CA THR A 234 -0.96 -10.64 22.93
C THR A 234 -1.94 -11.72 23.36
N MET A 235 -1.88 -12.88 22.72
CA MET A 235 -2.70 -14.05 23.06
C MET A 235 -1.89 -15.34 22.98
N ALA A 236 -2.27 -16.36 23.75
CA ALA A 236 -1.69 -17.69 23.61
C ALA A 236 -2.00 -18.27 22.22
N ILE A 237 -1.04 -18.97 21.63
CA ILE A 237 -1.23 -19.59 20.31
C ILE A 237 -2.10 -20.83 20.47
N ARG A 238 -3.13 -20.96 19.62
CA ARG A 238 -4.09 -22.08 19.66
C ARG A 238 -3.62 -23.29 18.84
N SER A 239 -2.85 -23.08 17.81
CA SER A 239 -2.34 -24.16 16.95
C SER A 239 -1.15 -24.86 17.58
N LYS A 240 -1.09 -26.18 17.41
CA LYS A 240 0.05 -27.02 17.84
C LYS A 240 1.25 -26.92 16.87
N ASP A 241 1.10 -26.17 15.79
CA ASP A 241 2.15 -25.99 14.77
C ASP A 241 3.27 -25.04 15.22
N TYR A 242 3.13 -24.41 16.36
CA TYR A 242 4.08 -23.44 16.91
C TYR A 242 4.72 -23.99 18.19
N PRO A 243 5.94 -23.55 18.53
CA PRO A 243 6.60 -23.95 19.76
C PRO A 243 5.75 -23.62 21.00
N SER A 244 5.82 -24.47 22.01
CA SER A 244 5.16 -24.26 23.31
C SER A 244 5.67 -22.97 23.95
N GLY A 245 4.79 -22.23 24.62
CA GLY A 245 5.14 -20.96 25.29
C GLY A 245 5.20 -19.74 24.37
N TRP A 246 4.94 -19.89 23.08
CA TRP A 246 4.86 -18.75 22.16
C TRP A 246 3.54 -18.01 22.27
N ARG A 247 3.59 -16.72 21.95
CA ARG A 247 2.43 -15.84 21.89
C ARG A 247 2.25 -15.29 20.48
N MET A 248 1.04 -14.85 20.20
CA MET A 248 0.68 -14.20 18.93
C MET A 248 0.12 -12.81 19.20
N SER A 249 0.48 -11.86 18.35
CA SER A 249 -0.11 -10.52 18.31
C SER A 249 -0.60 -10.20 16.90
N TYR A 250 -1.71 -9.48 16.83
CA TYR A 250 -2.21 -8.81 15.63
C TYR A 250 -2.19 -7.31 15.93
N GLN A 251 -1.38 -6.57 15.19
CA GLN A 251 -1.19 -5.15 15.43
C GLN A 251 -1.55 -4.33 14.19
N VAL A 252 -2.11 -3.15 14.42
CA VAL A 252 -2.43 -2.17 13.38
C VAL A 252 -1.40 -1.04 13.38
N ALA A 253 -0.99 -0.60 12.16
CA ALA A 253 -0.28 0.66 11.94
C ALA A 253 -1.35 1.77 11.85
N PRO A 254 -1.59 2.57 12.89
CA PRO A 254 -2.77 3.45 12.95
C PRO A 254 -2.72 4.57 11.91
N GLU A 255 -1.53 5.07 11.59
CA GLU A 255 -1.32 6.18 10.65
C GLU A 255 -1.26 5.75 9.19
N ASP A 256 -1.06 4.44 8.93
CA ASP A 256 -1.01 3.84 7.60
C ASP A 256 -2.32 3.10 7.25
N CYS A 257 -3.20 2.89 8.23
CA CYS A 257 -4.53 2.36 8.02
C CYS A 257 -5.40 3.36 7.25
N THR A 258 -6.18 2.88 6.28
CA THR A 258 -7.08 3.72 5.48
C THR A 258 -8.54 3.67 5.94
N GLY A 259 -8.86 2.89 6.99
CA GLY A 259 -10.22 2.78 7.53
C GLY A 259 -11.22 2.10 6.57
N CYS A 260 -10.76 1.24 5.66
CA CYS A 260 -11.60 0.61 4.63
C CYS A 260 -12.57 -0.46 5.16
N THR A 261 -12.48 -0.87 6.41
CA THR A 261 -13.32 -1.86 7.11
C THR A 261 -13.21 -3.32 6.64
N LEU A 262 -12.52 -3.62 5.55
CA LEU A 262 -12.45 -4.98 4.98
C LEU A 262 -12.01 -6.05 6.01
N CYS A 263 -11.07 -5.73 6.90
CA CYS A 263 -10.61 -6.65 7.95
C CYS A 263 -11.72 -7.00 8.96
N VAL A 264 -12.63 -6.07 9.23
CA VAL A 264 -13.79 -6.29 10.09
C VAL A 264 -14.88 -7.07 9.34
N GLU A 265 -15.11 -6.75 8.06
CA GLU A 265 -16.12 -7.46 7.25
C GLU A 265 -15.78 -8.94 7.11
N VAL A 266 -14.52 -9.27 6.81
CA VAL A 266 -14.07 -10.67 6.63
C VAL A 266 -13.93 -11.44 7.94
N CYS A 267 -13.92 -10.77 9.11
CA CYS A 267 -13.79 -11.44 10.40
C CYS A 267 -15.01 -12.34 10.67
N PRO A 268 -14.83 -13.68 10.77
CA PRO A 268 -15.94 -14.61 10.87
C PRO A 268 -16.50 -14.71 12.29
N ILE A 269 -15.78 -14.20 13.29
CA ILE A 269 -16.10 -14.43 14.70
C ILE A 269 -16.94 -13.30 15.25
N ARG A 270 -18.11 -13.69 15.78
CA ARG A 270 -19.04 -12.82 16.51
C ARG A 270 -19.18 -13.30 17.95
N ASP A 271 -19.38 -12.36 18.85
CA ASP A 271 -19.73 -12.65 20.24
C ASP A 271 -21.14 -13.27 20.29
N LYS A 272 -21.26 -14.43 20.94
CA LYS A 272 -22.56 -15.14 21.06
C LYS A 272 -23.56 -14.37 21.93
N SER A 273 -23.06 -13.60 22.89
CA SER A 273 -23.88 -12.79 23.80
C SER A 273 -24.29 -11.44 23.23
N ARG A 274 -23.49 -10.91 22.26
CA ARG A 274 -23.70 -9.59 21.63
C ARG A 274 -23.36 -9.63 20.15
N ALA A 275 -24.36 -9.92 19.32
CA ALA A 275 -24.21 -10.14 17.87
C ALA A 275 -23.54 -8.98 17.11
N SER A 276 -23.62 -7.73 17.61
CA SER A 276 -22.94 -6.57 17.05
C SER A 276 -21.43 -6.53 17.32
N ARG A 277 -20.92 -7.29 18.31
CA ARG A 277 -19.50 -7.37 18.67
C ARG A 277 -18.83 -8.52 17.91
N LYS A 278 -17.79 -8.19 17.16
CA LYS A 278 -16.92 -9.17 16.49
C LYS A 278 -15.59 -9.31 17.25
N ALA A 279 -14.77 -10.29 16.87
CA ALA A 279 -13.38 -10.33 17.34
C ALA A 279 -12.56 -9.14 16.84
N LEU A 280 -12.97 -8.48 15.75
CA LEU A 280 -12.36 -7.25 15.24
C LEU A 280 -13.46 -6.21 15.01
N ASN A 281 -13.31 -5.03 15.59
CA ASN A 281 -14.29 -3.95 15.52
C ASN A 281 -13.58 -2.64 15.15
N MET A 282 -14.31 -1.69 14.52
CA MET A 282 -13.78 -0.35 14.29
C MET A 282 -13.96 0.52 15.52
N ALA A 283 -12.99 1.38 15.83
CA ALA A 283 -13.04 2.39 16.87
C ALA A 283 -12.38 3.69 16.38
N GLU A 284 -12.76 4.82 16.98
CA GLU A 284 -12.19 6.14 16.64
C GLU A 284 -10.66 6.13 16.74
N GLN A 285 -9.99 6.58 15.69
CA GLN A 285 -8.54 6.56 15.59
C GLN A 285 -7.86 7.59 16.50
N ALA A 286 -8.41 8.82 16.58
CA ALA A 286 -7.75 9.93 17.24
C ALA A 286 -7.35 9.65 18.70
N PRO A 287 -8.22 9.10 19.58
CA PRO A 287 -7.84 8.78 20.96
C PRO A 287 -6.87 7.60 21.07
N LEU A 288 -6.83 6.70 20.07
CA LEU A 288 -6.01 5.49 20.09
C LEU A 288 -4.66 5.67 19.38
N ARG A 289 -4.50 6.70 18.55
CA ARG A 289 -3.38 6.84 17.62
C ARG A 289 -2.01 6.71 18.28
N HIS A 290 -1.76 7.44 19.35
CA HIS A 290 -0.43 7.44 20.00
C HIS A 290 -0.10 6.08 20.61
N GLN A 291 -1.06 5.52 21.34
CA GLN A 291 -0.91 4.21 21.96
C GLN A 291 -0.68 3.11 20.92
N GLU A 292 -1.46 3.11 19.83
CA GLU A 292 -1.31 2.10 18.78
C GLU A 292 -0.05 2.32 17.92
N ALA A 293 0.46 3.54 17.80
CA ALA A 293 1.75 3.82 17.19
C ALA A 293 2.90 3.27 18.05
N GLU A 294 2.88 3.44 19.37
CA GLU A 294 3.86 2.84 20.29
C GLU A 294 3.82 1.30 20.23
N ASN A 295 2.60 0.72 20.21
CA ASN A 295 2.40 -0.71 20.04
C ASN A 295 2.96 -1.21 18.71
N TRP A 296 2.77 -0.44 17.63
CA TRP A 296 3.29 -0.75 16.30
C TRP A 296 4.82 -0.72 16.26
N ASP A 297 5.45 0.29 16.85
CA ASP A 297 6.90 0.41 16.93
C ASP A 297 7.53 -0.75 17.73
N PHE A 298 6.88 -1.18 18.80
CA PHE A 298 7.27 -2.39 19.53
C PHE A 298 7.11 -3.64 18.68
N PHE A 299 5.94 -3.80 18.03
CA PHE A 299 5.64 -4.95 17.16
C PHE A 299 6.67 -5.12 16.04
N LEU A 300 7.16 -4.03 15.44
CA LEU A 300 8.18 -4.09 14.39
C LEU A 300 9.52 -4.62 14.89
N LYS A 301 9.86 -4.41 16.17
CA LYS A 301 11.10 -4.91 16.79
C LYS A 301 11.06 -6.41 17.14
N LEU A 302 9.87 -7.00 17.20
CA LEU A 302 9.74 -8.45 17.42
C LEU A 302 10.28 -9.21 16.20
N PRO A 303 10.94 -10.38 16.40
CA PRO A 303 11.49 -11.18 15.31
C PRO A 303 10.39 -11.62 14.33
N ASP A 304 10.74 -11.75 13.08
CA ASP A 304 9.89 -12.34 12.08
C ASP A 304 9.88 -13.86 12.20
N TYR A 305 8.76 -14.49 11.83
CA TYR A 305 8.65 -15.94 11.87
C TYR A 305 9.51 -16.59 10.79
N ASP A 306 10.21 -17.67 11.14
CA ASP A 306 11.13 -18.33 10.22
C ASP A 306 10.41 -18.90 8.99
N ARG A 307 10.78 -18.40 7.81
CA ARG A 307 10.22 -18.80 6.51
C ARG A 307 10.35 -20.28 6.22
N ARG A 308 11.41 -20.94 6.75
CA ARG A 308 11.74 -22.36 6.51
C ARG A 308 10.70 -23.29 7.15
N VAL A 309 10.10 -22.86 8.26
CA VAL A 309 9.12 -23.66 9.03
C VAL A 309 7.67 -23.15 8.88
N ALA A 310 7.47 -21.98 8.30
CA ALA A 310 6.15 -21.41 8.10
C ALA A 310 5.28 -22.27 7.17
N LYS A 311 4.04 -22.58 7.55
CA LYS A 311 3.06 -23.27 6.70
C LYS A 311 2.49 -22.32 5.64
N ARG A 312 3.28 -22.03 4.61
CA ARG A 312 3.00 -21.03 3.58
C ARG A 312 1.77 -21.31 2.72
N ASN A 313 1.31 -22.54 2.69
CA ASN A 313 0.11 -22.97 1.98
C ASN A 313 -1.19 -22.80 2.81
N THR A 314 -1.12 -22.10 3.91
CA THR A 314 -2.28 -21.75 4.77
C THR A 314 -2.34 -20.26 5.00
N ILE A 315 -3.55 -19.69 5.15
CA ILE A 315 -3.71 -18.26 5.48
C ILE A 315 -2.98 -17.90 6.78
N PRO A 316 -3.17 -18.60 7.92
CA PRO A 316 -2.45 -18.24 9.15
C PRO A 316 -0.94 -18.25 9.00
N GLY A 317 -0.38 -19.26 8.33
CA GLY A 317 1.06 -19.40 8.19
C GLY A 317 1.69 -18.39 7.22
N SER A 318 1.05 -18.13 6.07
CA SER A 318 1.54 -17.13 5.12
C SER A 318 1.46 -15.70 5.68
N MET A 319 0.48 -15.41 6.53
CA MET A 319 0.30 -14.08 7.12
C MET A 319 1.29 -13.74 8.25
N LEU A 320 2.08 -14.70 8.72
CA LEU A 320 3.20 -14.44 9.63
C LEU A 320 4.48 -14.01 8.91
N LEU A 321 4.55 -14.21 7.59
CA LEU A 321 5.69 -13.75 6.79
C LEU A 321 5.62 -12.24 6.63
N GLN A 322 6.77 -11.58 6.75
CA GLN A 322 6.87 -10.14 6.53
C GLN A 322 6.40 -9.78 5.11
N PRO A 323 5.43 -8.87 4.96
CA PRO A 323 5.10 -8.33 3.64
C PRO A 323 6.23 -7.42 3.16
N LEU A 324 6.69 -7.65 1.92
CA LEU A 324 7.68 -6.78 1.28
C LEU A 324 7.02 -5.82 0.28
N PHE A 325 5.76 -5.50 0.55
CA PHE A 325 4.96 -4.46 -0.11
C PHE A 325 4.01 -3.87 0.95
N GLU A 326 4.20 -2.60 1.28
CA GLU A 326 3.52 -1.97 2.42
C GLU A 326 3.17 -0.52 2.17
N PHE A 327 2.06 -0.06 2.76
CA PHE A 327 1.64 1.35 2.82
C PHE A 327 1.57 2.03 1.45
N SER A 328 1.19 1.28 0.41
CA SER A 328 1.09 1.80 -0.96
C SER A 328 0.07 2.93 -1.09
N GLY A 329 0.25 3.79 -2.11
CA GLY A 329 -0.67 4.86 -2.49
C GLY A 329 -1.96 4.38 -3.16
N ALA A 330 -2.29 3.08 -3.10
CA ALA A 330 -3.50 2.51 -3.67
C ALA A 330 -4.78 3.06 -3.03
N CYS A 331 -5.89 2.93 -3.73
CA CYS A 331 -7.22 3.33 -3.26
C CYS A 331 -7.61 2.67 -1.93
N VAL A 332 -8.44 3.35 -1.15
CA VAL A 332 -9.05 2.78 0.06
C VAL A 332 -9.86 1.53 -0.32
N GLY A 333 -9.51 0.38 0.26
CA GLY A 333 -10.16 -0.88 -0.06
C GLY A 333 -9.75 -1.49 -1.41
N CYS A 334 -8.58 -1.14 -1.95
CA CYS A 334 -8.06 -1.69 -3.22
C CYS A 334 -8.10 -3.22 -3.24
N GLY A 335 -8.66 -3.80 -4.30
CA GLY A 335 -8.76 -5.25 -4.49
C GLY A 335 -7.52 -5.89 -5.13
N GLU A 336 -6.56 -5.11 -5.65
CA GLU A 336 -5.36 -5.62 -6.33
C GLU A 336 -4.20 -5.85 -5.37
N THR A 337 -3.94 -4.90 -4.48
CA THR A 337 -2.75 -4.88 -3.61
C THR A 337 -2.61 -6.07 -2.67
N PRO A 338 -3.68 -6.75 -2.18
CA PRO A 338 -3.55 -7.97 -1.41
C PRO A 338 -2.85 -9.11 -2.16
N TYR A 339 -3.03 -9.21 -3.49
CA TYR A 339 -2.33 -10.22 -4.31
C TYR A 339 -0.84 -9.91 -4.41
N ILE A 340 -0.47 -8.64 -4.67
CA ILE A 340 0.93 -8.19 -4.71
C ILE A 340 1.60 -8.45 -3.36
N ARG A 341 0.95 -8.06 -2.26
CA ARG A 341 1.45 -8.30 -0.91
C ARG A 341 1.71 -9.78 -0.66
N LEU A 342 0.74 -10.66 -0.96
CA LEU A 342 0.90 -12.11 -0.80
C LEU A 342 2.07 -12.64 -1.64
N ALA A 343 2.19 -12.23 -2.90
CA ALA A 343 3.31 -12.61 -3.76
C ALA A 343 4.65 -12.18 -3.14
N THR A 344 4.74 -10.97 -2.57
CA THR A 344 5.97 -10.52 -1.89
C THR A 344 6.24 -11.26 -0.58
N GLN A 345 5.21 -11.67 0.18
CA GLN A 345 5.39 -12.51 1.36
C GLN A 345 5.99 -13.87 1.00
N LEU A 346 5.55 -14.46 -0.11
CA LEU A 346 5.97 -15.79 -0.54
C LEU A 346 7.31 -15.79 -1.29
N PHE A 347 7.58 -14.78 -2.11
CA PHE A 347 8.70 -14.78 -3.07
C PHE A 347 9.55 -13.50 -3.02
N GLY A 348 9.16 -12.48 -2.28
CA GLY A 348 9.69 -11.12 -2.37
C GLY A 348 11.21 -11.01 -2.15
N ASP A 349 11.79 -11.88 -1.32
CA ASP A 349 13.23 -11.91 -1.02
C ASP A 349 14.13 -12.31 -2.21
N ARG A 350 13.51 -12.70 -3.34
CA ARG A 350 14.18 -13.13 -4.58
C ARG A 350 13.42 -12.73 -5.85
N MET A 351 12.47 -11.79 -5.72
CA MET A 351 11.52 -11.43 -6.76
C MET A 351 12.06 -10.33 -7.67
N LEU A 352 11.93 -10.50 -8.96
CA LEU A 352 12.11 -9.47 -9.98
C LEU A 352 10.74 -9.16 -10.59
N VAL A 353 10.40 -7.90 -10.69
CA VAL A 353 9.06 -7.47 -11.14
C VAL A 353 9.17 -6.58 -12.36
N ALA A 354 8.59 -7.05 -13.48
CA ALA A 354 8.26 -6.25 -14.65
C ALA A 354 6.79 -5.81 -14.54
N ASN A 355 6.52 -4.51 -14.43
CA ASN A 355 5.18 -4.00 -14.19
C ASN A 355 4.69 -3.14 -15.36
N ALA A 356 3.55 -3.51 -15.93
CA ALA A 356 2.89 -2.70 -16.96
C ALA A 356 2.35 -1.39 -16.38
N THR A 357 2.44 -0.31 -17.14
CA THR A 357 1.81 0.97 -16.78
C THR A 357 0.31 0.79 -16.52
N GLY A 358 -0.18 1.29 -15.41
CA GLY A 358 -1.57 1.17 -14.94
C GLY A 358 -1.67 1.37 -13.43
N CYS A 359 -2.72 0.85 -12.78
CA CYS A 359 -2.87 0.96 -11.33
C CYS A 359 -1.67 0.38 -10.59
N SER A 360 -1.23 -0.82 -10.93
CA SER A 360 -0.13 -1.51 -10.25
C SER A 360 1.20 -0.78 -10.34
N SER A 361 1.49 -0.10 -11.45
CA SER A 361 2.69 0.72 -11.58
C SER A 361 2.58 2.03 -10.78
N ILE A 362 1.39 2.64 -10.74
CA ILE A 362 1.18 3.89 -10.02
C ILE A 362 1.29 3.67 -8.51
N TYR A 363 0.61 2.68 -7.94
CA TYR A 363 0.77 2.41 -6.51
C TYR A 363 2.08 1.69 -6.16
N GLY A 364 2.75 1.06 -7.14
CA GLY A 364 4.06 0.42 -6.97
C GLY A 364 5.24 1.39 -6.97
N GLY A 365 5.12 2.50 -7.69
CA GLY A 365 6.15 3.54 -7.83
C GLY A 365 5.58 4.95 -7.71
N ASN A 366 4.84 5.24 -6.65
CA ASN A 366 4.28 6.56 -6.37
C ASN A 366 5.34 7.47 -5.74
N LEU A 367 6.36 7.84 -6.54
CA LEU A 367 7.48 8.65 -6.07
C LEU A 367 6.99 9.97 -5.41
N PRO A 368 7.65 10.39 -4.34
CA PRO A 368 8.97 9.97 -3.81
C PRO A 368 8.94 8.73 -2.92
N THR A 369 7.82 8.06 -2.76
CA THR A 369 7.67 6.90 -1.89
C THR A 369 7.56 5.60 -2.70
N THR A 370 8.18 4.54 -2.18
CA THR A 370 8.16 3.19 -2.75
C THR A 370 7.63 2.21 -1.72
N PRO A 371 6.52 1.51 -2.01
CA PRO A 371 5.91 0.54 -1.10
C PRO A 371 6.65 -0.80 -1.05
N TYR A 372 7.38 -1.18 -2.10
CA TYR A 372 8.26 -2.33 -2.07
C TYR A 372 9.37 -2.09 -1.05
N THR A 373 9.66 -3.08 -0.20
CA THR A 373 10.61 -2.96 0.90
C THR A 373 11.49 -4.21 1.01
N THR A 374 12.41 -4.22 1.98
CA THR A 374 13.33 -5.34 2.22
C THR A 374 13.07 -6.00 3.56
N ASP A 375 13.51 -7.25 3.68
CA ASP A 375 13.61 -7.96 4.96
C ASP A 375 14.80 -7.45 5.81
N ALA A 376 14.97 -8.03 7.00
CA ALA A 376 16.07 -7.70 7.90
C ALA A 376 17.49 -7.96 7.32
N ASN A 377 17.59 -8.75 6.25
CA ASN A 377 18.83 -9.04 5.53
C ASN A 377 19.04 -8.12 4.31
N GLY A 378 18.20 -7.09 4.14
CA GLY A 378 18.26 -6.18 3.01
C GLY A 378 17.74 -6.77 1.69
N ARG A 379 17.00 -7.89 1.72
CA ARG A 379 16.48 -8.58 0.53
C ARG A 379 15.02 -8.21 0.29
N GLY A 380 14.70 -7.88 -0.95
CA GLY A 380 13.34 -7.52 -1.35
C GLY A 380 13.17 -7.53 -2.87
N PRO A 381 11.94 -7.26 -3.36
CA PRO A 381 11.67 -7.19 -4.78
C PRO A 381 12.49 -6.10 -5.47
N ALA A 382 13.10 -6.43 -6.62
CA ALA A 382 13.57 -5.45 -7.58
C ALA A 382 12.43 -5.18 -8.57
N TRP A 383 11.92 -3.95 -8.56
CA TRP A 383 10.75 -3.56 -9.33
C TRP A 383 11.13 -2.55 -10.41
N SER A 384 10.63 -2.78 -11.62
CA SER A 384 10.76 -1.85 -12.73
C SER A 384 9.43 -1.70 -13.47
N ASN A 385 9.09 -0.46 -13.84
CA ASN A 385 7.97 -0.17 -14.69
C ASN A 385 8.38 -0.26 -16.17
N SER A 386 7.54 -0.88 -17.01
CA SER A 386 7.66 -0.84 -18.44
C SER A 386 6.57 0.00 -19.07
N LEU A 387 6.63 0.20 -20.38
CA LEU A 387 5.53 0.75 -21.12
C LEU A 387 4.33 -0.22 -21.07
N PHE A 388 3.18 0.32 -21.36
CA PHE A 388 1.90 -0.38 -21.28
C PHE A 388 1.80 -1.57 -22.27
N GLU A 389 2.41 -1.40 -23.44
CA GLU A 389 2.37 -2.35 -24.54
C GLU A 389 3.44 -3.46 -24.48
N ASP A 390 4.60 -3.22 -23.86
CA ASP A 390 5.79 -4.08 -23.99
C ASP A 390 6.15 -4.86 -22.71
N ASN A 391 5.29 -4.87 -21.72
CA ASN A 391 5.62 -5.43 -20.40
C ASN A 391 5.90 -6.93 -20.42
N ALA A 392 5.23 -7.68 -21.27
CA ALA A 392 5.45 -9.13 -21.37
C ALA A 392 6.87 -9.41 -21.86
N GLU A 393 7.30 -8.76 -22.93
CA GLU A 393 8.63 -8.87 -23.51
C GLU A 393 9.72 -8.36 -22.56
N PHE A 394 9.43 -7.26 -21.85
CA PHE A 394 10.34 -6.73 -20.83
C PHE A 394 10.60 -7.75 -19.73
N GLY A 395 9.55 -8.41 -19.21
CA GLY A 395 9.68 -9.46 -18.21
C GLY A 395 10.37 -10.72 -18.75
N LEU A 396 10.13 -11.09 -20.00
CA LEU A 396 10.87 -12.17 -20.67
C LEU A 396 12.37 -11.82 -20.75
N GLY A 397 12.69 -10.57 -21.12
CA GLY A 397 14.08 -10.08 -21.13
C GLY A 397 14.76 -10.19 -19.77
N MET A 398 14.07 -9.85 -18.66
CA MET A 398 14.58 -10.07 -17.30
C MET A 398 14.86 -11.55 -17.02
N ARG A 399 14.01 -12.48 -17.49
CA ARG A 399 14.22 -13.92 -17.32
C ARG A 399 15.46 -14.38 -18.08
N LEU A 400 15.57 -14.03 -19.36
CA LEU A 400 16.70 -14.40 -20.20
C LEU A 400 18.02 -13.84 -19.65
N ALA A 401 18.04 -12.58 -19.23
CA ALA A 401 19.20 -11.96 -18.60
C ALA A 401 19.61 -12.71 -17.31
N THR A 402 18.64 -13.08 -16.48
CA THR A 402 18.89 -13.84 -15.24
C THR A 402 19.46 -15.23 -15.56
N ASN A 403 18.97 -15.90 -16.60
CA ASN A 403 19.46 -17.21 -17.05
C ASN A 403 20.91 -17.10 -17.54
N GLN A 404 21.25 -16.08 -18.34
CA GLN A 404 22.60 -15.83 -18.83
C GLN A 404 23.59 -15.53 -17.71
N LEU A 405 23.21 -14.69 -16.75
CA LEU A 405 24.06 -14.38 -15.60
C LEU A 405 24.29 -15.60 -14.70
N ALA A 406 23.27 -16.44 -14.51
CA ALA A 406 23.40 -17.69 -13.76
C ALA A 406 24.32 -18.67 -14.48
N GLU A 407 24.24 -18.81 -15.82
CA GLU A 407 25.12 -19.68 -16.56
C GLU A 407 26.57 -19.15 -16.59
N ALA A 408 26.75 -17.84 -16.75
CA ALA A 408 28.08 -17.22 -16.62
C ALA A 408 28.73 -17.52 -15.26
N ALA A 409 27.94 -17.43 -14.17
CA ALA A 409 28.41 -17.78 -12.83
C ALA A 409 28.80 -19.25 -12.73
N ARG A 410 28.01 -20.18 -13.30
CA ARG A 410 28.29 -21.62 -13.31
C ARG A 410 29.57 -21.96 -14.11
N VAL A 411 29.75 -21.34 -15.27
CA VAL A 411 30.95 -21.54 -16.10
C VAL A 411 32.21 -21.09 -15.36
N GLN A 412 32.19 -19.88 -14.77
CA GLN A 412 33.30 -19.36 -14.01
C GLN A 412 33.59 -20.19 -12.73
N LEU A 413 32.52 -20.62 -12.05
CA LEU A 413 32.63 -21.47 -10.87
C LEU A 413 33.35 -22.81 -11.19
N ARG A 414 32.99 -23.45 -12.32
CA ARG A 414 33.69 -24.68 -12.79
C ARG A 414 35.15 -24.42 -13.15
N ALA A 415 35.44 -23.31 -13.80
CA ALA A 415 36.80 -22.95 -14.19
C ALA A 415 37.72 -22.72 -12.99
N MET A 416 37.17 -22.27 -11.85
CA MET A 416 37.92 -22.00 -10.62
C MET A 416 37.81 -23.10 -9.56
N ALA A 417 37.40 -24.32 -9.94
CA ALA A 417 37.09 -25.38 -8.98
C ALA A 417 38.25 -25.78 -8.08
N LEU A 418 39.47 -25.77 -8.60
CA LEU A 418 40.69 -26.11 -7.82
C LEU A 418 41.00 -25.04 -6.76
N GLU A 419 40.83 -23.75 -7.10
CA GLU A 419 41.14 -22.64 -6.19
C GLU A 419 40.07 -22.45 -5.11
N ILE A 420 38.77 -22.67 -5.49
CA ILE A 420 37.63 -22.56 -4.59
C ILE A 420 37.50 -23.82 -3.70
N GLY A 421 37.79 -24.98 -4.24
CA GLY A 421 37.59 -26.29 -3.64
C GLY A 421 36.39 -27.03 -4.26
N GLU A 422 36.66 -28.20 -4.85
CA GLU A 422 35.70 -29.00 -5.61
C GLU A 422 34.39 -29.31 -4.85
N ALA A 423 34.47 -29.59 -3.55
CA ALA A 423 33.34 -29.92 -2.71
C ALA A 423 32.30 -28.77 -2.67
N LEU A 424 32.74 -27.53 -2.49
CA LEU A 424 31.86 -26.35 -2.49
C LEU A 424 31.29 -26.10 -3.88
N VAL A 425 32.11 -26.24 -4.92
CA VAL A 425 31.65 -26.07 -6.32
C VAL A 425 30.55 -27.07 -6.67
N LEU A 426 30.73 -28.37 -6.34
CA LEU A 426 29.70 -29.38 -6.55
C LEU A 426 28.43 -29.11 -5.76
N ALA A 427 28.52 -28.68 -4.50
CA ALA A 427 27.39 -28.33 -3.66
C ALA A 427 26.61 -27.14 -4.23
N LEU A 428 27.29 -26.11 -4.76
CA LEU A 428 26.67 -24.95 -5.40
C LEU A 428 25.95 -25.30 -6.72
N LEU A 429 26.56 -26.15 -7.54
CA LEU A 429 26.02 -26.54 -8.85
C LEU A 429 24.83 -27.47 -8.74
N ASN A 430 24.79 -28.37 -7.75
CA ASN A 430 23.77 -29.38 -7.57
C ASN A 430 22.72 -29.03 -6.50
N ALA A 431 22.71 -27.81 -6.02
CA ALA A 431 21.79 -27.38 -4.97
C ALA A 431 20.31 -27.50 -5.39
N ASP A 432 19.51 -28.22 -4.59
CA ASP A 432 18.06 -28.18 -4.72
C ASP A 432 17.51 -26.89 -4.11
N GLN A 433 16.99 -26.00 -4.95
CA GLN A 433 16.40 -24.73 -4.58
C GLN A 433 14.87 -24.71 -4.76
N SER A 434 14.23 -25.86 -4.71
CA SER A 434 12.76 -26.00 -4.82
C SER A 434 12.04 -25.57 -3.53
N THR A 435 12.73 -25.61 -2.39
CA THR A 435 12.20 -25.28 -1.07
C THR A 435 12.88 -24.04 -0.46
N GLU A 436 12.25 -23.41 0.55
CA GLU A 436 12.85 -22.31 1.29
C GLU A 436 14.13 -22.71 2.04
N ALA A 437 14.17 -23.94 2.56
CA ALA A 437 15.37 -24.49 3.20
C ALA A 437 16.52 -24.60 2.20
N GLY A 438 16.28 -25.19 1.02
CA GLY A 438 17.30 -25.32 -0.02
C GLY A 438 17.80 -23.98 -0.58
N ILE A 439 16.91 -22.98 -0.70
CA ILE A 439 17.29 -21.62 -1.07
C ILE A 439 18.15 -20.99 0.03
N HIS A 440 17.81 -21.20 1.30
CA HIS A 440 18.61 -20.69 2.43
C HIS A 440 20.00 -21.31 2.44
N GLU A 441 20.10 -22.62 2.33
CA GLU A 441 21.39 -23.33 2.23
C GLU A 441 22.24 -22.85 1.04
N GLN A 442 21.60 -22.60 -0.11
CA GLN A 442 22.31 -22.06 -1.27
C GLN A 442 22.86 -20.67 -1.01
N ARG A 443 22.14 -19.83 -0.26
CA ARG A 443 22.63 -18.50 0.17
C ARG A 443 23.84 -18.61 1.08
N GLU A 444 23.84 -19.57 2.00
CA GLU A 444 24.99 -19.82 2.87
C GLU A 444 26.21 -20.25 2.05
N ARG A 445 26.03 -21.15 1.07
CA ARG A 445 27.10 -21.57 0.15
C ARG A 445 27.64 -20.41 -0.70
N VAL A 446 26.75 -19.54 -1.19
CA VAL A 446 27.16 -18.34 -1.96
C VAL A 446 27.92 -17.36 -1.06
N ALA A 447 27.51 -17.17 0.19
CA ALA A 447 28.25 -16.33 1.13
C ALA A 447 29.66 -16.91 1.43
N GLU A 448 29.76 -18.23 1.59
CA GLU A 448 31.06 -18.92 1.72
C GLU A 448 31.90 -18.75 0.44
N LEU A 449 31.30 -18.89 -0.74
CA LEU A 449 31.98 -18.65 -2.01
C LEU A 449 32.56 -17.23 -2.07
N GLN A 450 31.76 -16.22 -1.77
CA GLN A 450 32.18 -14.81 -1.78
C GLN A 450 33.30 -14.55 -0.80
N ALA A 451 33.27 -15.14 0.40
CA ALA A 451 34.37 -15.07 1.36
C ALA A 451 35.68 -15.68 0.80
N ARG A 452 35.61 -16.83 0.15
CA ARG A 452 36.77 -17.47 -0.49
C ARG A 452 37.33 -16.61 -1.65
N LEU A 453 36.46 -16.10 -2.51
CA LEU A 453 36.84 -15.25 -3.64
C LEU A 453 37.52 -13.95 -3.20
N SER A 454 37.08 -13.35 -2.11
CA SER A 454 37.70 -12.14 -1.54
C SER A 454 39.14 -12.38 -1.08
N HIS A 455 39.50 -13.59 -0.61
CA HIS A 455 40.82 -13.96 -0.21
C HIS A 455 41.78 -14.26 -1.39
N LEU A 456 41.23 -14.72 -2.52
CA LEU A 456 42.05 -15.03 -3.71
C LEU A 456 42.59 -13.77 -4.40
N GLY A 457 41.85 -12.67 -4.41
CA GLY A 457 42.27 -11.36 -4.90
C GLY A 457 42.63 -11.31 -6.40
N THR A 458 42.29 -12.35 -7.18
CA THR A 458 42.57 -12.42 -8.62
C THR A 458 41.50 -11.77 -9.47
N PRO A 459 41.78 -11.31 -10.70
CA PRO A 459 40.76 -10.79 -11.61
C PRO A 459 39.62 -11.79 -11.89
N ALA A 460 39.94 -13.09 -11.99
CA ALA A 460 38.95 -14.15 -12.17
C ALA A 460 38.02 -14.27 -10.96
N ALA A 461 38.59 -14.20 -9.74
CA ALA A 461 37.78 -14.20 -8.52
C ALA A 461 36.87 -12.98 -8.43
N ALA A 462 37.32 -11.80 -8.82
CA ALA A 462 36.52 -10.59 -8.85
C ALA A 462 35.35 -10.69 -9.87
N GLN A 463 35.62 -11.26 -11.05
CA GLN A 463 34.58 -11.50 -12.06
C GLN A 463 33.51 -12.48 -11.55
N LEU A 464 33.90 -13.60 -10.95
CA LEU A 464 32.95 -14.56 -10.38
C LEU A 464 32.17 -13.94 -9.19
N ALA A 465 32.83 -13.19 -8.32
CA ALA A 465 32.18 -12.51 -7.20
C ALA A 465 31.06 -11.56 -7.67
N ALA A 466 31.27 -10.86 -8.79
CA ALA A 466 30.27 -9.95 -9.37
C ALA A 466 28.97 -10.65 -9.85
N VAL A 467 29.04 -11.95 -10.21
CA VAL A 467 27.89 -12.70 -10.71
C VAL A 467 27.43 -13.83 -9.76
N ALA A 468 28.15 -14.08 -8.66
CA ALA A 468 27.90 -15.21 -7.74
C ALA A 468 26.47 -15.25 -7.17
N GLU A 469 25.85 -14.09 -6.89
CA GLU A 469 24.46 -14.00 -6.42
C GLU A 469 23.46 -14.60 -7.40
N ASN A 470 23.79 -14.73 -8.69
CA ASN A 470 22.91 -15.35 -9.68
C ASN A 470 22.91 -16.90 -9.60
N LEU A 471 23.73 -17.50 -8.74
CA LEU A 471 23.61 -18.92 -8.38
C LEU A 471 22.40 -19.19 -7.47
N ILE A 472 21.81 -18.16 -6.88
CA ILE A 472 20.57 -18.24 -6.10
C ILE A 472 19.39 -18.08 -7.05
N ARG A 473 18.39 -18.98 -6.96
CA ARG A 473 17.18 -18.95 -7.80
C ARG A 473 16.44 -17.62 -7.66
N ARG A 474 16.18 -16.95 -8.78
CA ARG A 474 15.34 -15.76 -8.89
C ARG A 474 13.94 -16.11 -9.35
N SER A 475 12.93 -15.35 -8.89
CA SER A 475 11.53 -15.48 -9.30
C SER A 475 11.14 -14.25 -10.10
N VAL A 476 10.90 -14.41 -11.41
CA VAL A 476 10.52 -13.31 -12.31
C VAL A 476 9.01 -13.24 -12.40
N TRP A 477 8.46 -12.05 -12.20
CA TRP A 477 7.03 -11.76 -12.21
C TRP A 477 6.71 -10.64 -13.20
N ILE A 478 5.78 -10.95 -14.12
CA ILE A 478 5.21 -10.02 -15.08
C ILE A 478 3.84 -9.62 -14.55
N ILE A 479 3.66 -8.35 -14.16
CA ILE A 479 2.46 -7.88 -13.48
C ILE A 479 1.81 -6.77 -14.28
N GLY A 480 0.49 -6.81 -14.43
CA GLY A 480 -0.26 -5.73 -15.06
C GLY A 480 -1.76 -5.94 -15.01
N GLY A 481 -2.51 -4.91 -15.40
CA GLY A 481 -3.97 -4.92 -15.45
C GLY A 481 -4.52 -5.58 -16.70
N ASP A 482 -5.84 -5.66 -16.77
CA ASP A 482 -6.57 -6.24 -17.92
C ASP A 482 -6.36 -5.46 -19.22
N GLY A 483 -6.23 -4.14 -19.17
CA GLY A 483 -5.93 -3.34 -20.36
C GLY A 483 -4.63 -3.73 -21.06
N TRP A 484 -3.60 -4.07 -20.28
CA TRP A 484 -2.38 -4.65 -20.81
C TRP A 484 -2.63 -6.07 -21.37
N ALA A 485 -3.08 -6.99 -20.52
CA ALA A 485 -3.07 -8.42 -20.83
C ALA A 485 -4.13 -8.83 -21.85
N TYR A 486 -5.30 -8.19 -21.87
CA TYR A 486 -6.40 -8.55 -22.78
C TYR A 486 -6.37 -7.76 -24.10
N ASP A 487 -5.76 -6.59 -24.11
CA ASP A 487 -5.79 -5.66 -25.23
C ASP A 487 -4.40 -5.43 -25.83
N ILE A 488 -3.73 -4.34 -25.48
CA ILE A 488 -2.55 -3.84 -26.20
C ILE A 488 -1.32 -4.73 -26.05
N GLY A 489 -1.07 -5.31 -24.87
CA GLY A 489 0.07 -6.18 -24.60
C GLY A 489 -0.18 -7.66 -24.88
N PHE A 490 -1.36 -8.01 -25.45
CA PHE A 490 -1.72 -9.43 -25.64
C PHE A 490 -0.77 -10.17 -26.60
N GLY A 491 -0.29 -9.53 -27.65
CA GLY A 491 0.62 -10.17 -28.60
C GLY A 491 1.95 -10.58 -27.96
N GLY A 492 2.55 -9.69 -27.14
CA GLY A 492 3.74 -10.03 -26.35
C GLY A 492 3.47 -11.09 -25.29
N LEU A 493 2.32 -11.01 -24.61
CA LEU A 493 1.91 -12.03 -23.64
C LEU A 493 1.78 -13.40 -24.28
N ASP A 494 1.15 -13.50 -25.45
CA ASP A 494 1.02 -14.72 -26.23
C ASP A 494 2.39 -15.33 -26.58
N HIS A 495 3.34 -14.50 -27.04
CA HIS A 495 4.72 -14.92 -27.28
C HIS A 495 5.41 -15.45 -26.02
N VAL A 496 5.26 -14.78 -24.88
CA VAL A 496 5.84 -15.22 -23.60
C VAL A 496 5.26 -16.58 -23.17
N LEU A 497 3.94 -16.80 -23.31
CA LEU A 497 3.29 -18.08 -23.00
C LEU A 497 3.86 -19.21 -23.87
N SER A 498 4.17 -18.94 -25.14
CA SER A 498 4.74 -19.92 -26.08
C SER A 498 6.23 -20.22 -25.84
N SER A 499 6.95 -19.35 -25.12
CA SER A 499 8.42 -19.44 -24.99
C SER A 499 8.90 -20.61 -24.11
N GLY A 500 8.07 -21.11 -23.20
CA GLY A 500 8.46 -22.13 -22.22
C GLY A 500 9.40 -21.66 -21.10
N GLU A 501 9.65 -20.36 -21.00
CA GLU A 501 10.53 -19.79 -19.97
C GLU A 501 9.86 -19.76 -18.57
N ASP A 502 10.66 -19.95 -17.50
CA ASP A 502 10.21 -19.94 -16.10
C ASP A 502 9.87 -18.52 -15.63
N VAL A 503 8.69 -18.03 -15.99
CA VAL A 503 8.14 -16.73 -15.59
C VAL A 503 6.78 -16.89 -14.91
N ASN A 504 6.46 -15.99 -14.00
CA ASN A 504 5.15 -15.89 -13.36
C ASN A 504 4.42 -14.68 -13.91
N ILE A 505 3.20 -14.87 -14.39
CA ILE A 505 2.37 -13.80 -14.95
C ILE A 505 1.20 -13.56 -14.01
N LEU A 506 1.06 -12.34 -13.48
CA LEU A 506 -0.05 -11.94 -12.62
C LEU A 506 -0.90 -10.88 -13.32
N VAL A 507 -2.05 -11.30 -13.83
CA VAL A 507 -3.03 -10.39 -14.42
C VAL A 507 -4.01 -9.92 -13.34
N LEU A 508 -4.01 -8.63 -13.05
CA LEU A 508 -4.91 -7.97 -12.12
C LEU A 508 -6.16 -7.50 -12.89
N ASP A 509 -7.14 -8.41 -12.99
CA ASP A 509 -8.32 -8.23 -13.83
C ASP A 509 -9.40 -7.42 -13.09
N THR A 510 -9.45 -6.12 -13.33
CA THR A 510 -10.46 -5.20 -12.81
C THR A 510 -11.61 -4.96 -13.78
N GLU A 511 -11.61 -5.65 -14.92
CA GLU A 511 -12.64 -5.61 -15.97
C GLU A 511 -12.79 -4.27 -16.71
N VAL A 512 -11.94 -3.29 -16.42
CA VAL A 512 -11.87 -1.97 -17.07
C VAL A 512 -10.45 -1.41 -16.98
N TYR A 513 -10.12 -0.44 -17.82
CA TYR A 513 -8.93 0.41 -17.65
C TYR A 513 -9.13 1.31 -16.41
N SER A 514 -8.83 0.79 -15.22
CA SER A 514 -9.18 1.44 -13.94
C SER A 514 -8.42 2.74 -13.73
N ASN A 515 -7.09 2.73 -13.95
CA ASN A 515 -6.23 3.87 -13.66
C ASN A 515 -6.54 5.09 -14.53
N THR A 516 -6.87 4.89 -15.80
CA THR A 516 -7.19 5.96 -16.75
C THR A 516 -8.62 6.46 -16.64
N GLY A 517 -9.47 5.82 -15.85
CA GLY A 517 -10.80 6.31 -15.48
C GLY A 517 -11.99 5.47 -15.90
N GLY A 518 -11.84 4.16 -16.09
CA GLY A 518 -12.95 3.22 -16.27
C GLY A 518 -13.41 3.04 -17.72
N GLN A 519 -12.49 3.05 -18.67
CA GLN A 519 -12.76 2.70 -20.06
C GLN A 519 -12.96 1.18 -20.20
N ASN A 520 -13.80 0.75 -21.13
CA ASN A 520 -14.00 -0.67 -21.37
C ASN A 520 -12.75 -1.31 -21.99
N SER A 521 -12.44 -2.52 -21.53
CA SER A 521 -11.41 -3.41 -22.09
C SER A 521 -12.05 -4.65 -22.71
N LYS A 522 -11.26 -5.55 -23.29
CA LYS A 522 -11.74 -6.88 -23.69
C LYS A 522 -12.09 -7.78 -22.50
N ALA A 523 -11.64 -7.42 -21.28
CA ALA A 523 -12.04 -8.06 -20.04
C ALA A 523 -13.42 -7.64 -19.53
N THR A 524 -13.97 -6.51 -20.00
CA THR A 524 -15.27 -6.01 -19.55
C THR A 524 -16.38 -6.98 -19.96
N PRO A 525 -17.25 -7.41 -19.03
CA PRO A 525 -18.35 -8.31 -19.31
C PRO A 525 -19.37 -7.74 -20.32
N ARG A 526 -20.06 -8.64 -21.03
CA ARG A 526 -21.17 -8.24 -21.91
C ARG A 526 -22.26 -7.54 -21.13
N GLY A 527 -22.76 -6.42 -21.64
CA GLY A 527 -23.81 -5.60 -21.02
C GLY A 527 -23.32 -4.64 -19.94
N ALA A 528 -22.06 -4.75 -19.47
CA ALA A 528 -21.51 -3.83 -18.50
C ALA A 528 -21.32 -2.43 -19.09
N VAL A 529 -21.70 -1.41 -18.32
CA VAL A 529 -21.55 0.02 -18.68
C VAL A 529 -20.18 0.51 -18.23
N ALA A 530 -19.43 1.08 -19.15
CA ALA A 530 -18.13 1.68 -18.91
C ALA A 530 -17.94 2.87 -19.86
N LYS A 531 -16.87 3.67 -19.69
CA LYS A 531 -16.51 4.67 -20.70
C LYS A 531 -16.26 3.97 -22.05
N PHE A 532 -16.72 4.58 -23.13
CA PHE A 532 -16.77 4.02 -24.50
C PHE A 532 -17.73 2.83 -24.69
N ALA A 533 -18.51 2.50 -23.67
CA ALA A 533 -19.57 1.50 -23.70
C ALA A 533 -20.78 1.96 -22.87
N ALA A 534 -21.24 3.20 -23.10
CA ALA A 534 -22.34 3.83 -22.32
C ALA A 534 -23.67 3.09 -22.46
N GLY A 535 -23.92 2.41 -23.60
CA GLY A 535 -25.10 1.56 -23.85
C GLY A 535 -24.92 0.10 -23.41
N GLY A 536 -23.83 -0.21 -22.72
CA GLY A 536 -23.41 -1.57 -22.39
C GLY A 536 -22.52 -2.18 -23.46
N LYS A 537 -21.47 -2.91 -23.03
CA LYS A 537 -20.56 -3.59 -23.96
C LYS A 537 -21.27 -4.67 -24.76
N PRO A 538 -21.21 -4.64 -26.11
CA PRO A 538 -21.96 -5.60 -26.94
C PRO A 538 -21.31 -7.00 -26.95
N ASN A 539 -19.98 -7.06 -26.85
CA ASN A 539 -19.21 -8.29 -26.99
C ASN A 539 -19.00 -9.00 -25.64
N ARG A 540 -18.80 -10.32 -25.68
CA ARG A 540 -18.41 -11.11 -24.49
C ARG A 540 -17.01 -10.73 -24.02
N LYS A 541 -16.74 -10.99 -22.74
CA LYS A 541 -15.39 -10.97 -22.17
C LYS A 541 -14.51 -11.96 -22.93
N LYS A 542 -13.29 -11.54 -23.30
CA LYS A 542 -12.26 -12.44 -23.83
C LYS A 542 -11.88 -13.43 -22.73
N ASP A 543 -11.79 -14.70 -23.08
CA ASP A 543 -11.38 -15.74 -22.13
C ASP A 543 -9.87 -15.95 -22.20
N LEU A 544 -9.14 -15.09 -21.47
CA LEU A 544 -7.67 -15.12 -21.46
C LEU A 544 -7.13 -16.41 -20.84
N ALA A 545 -7.78 -16.90 -19.79
CA ALA A 545 -7.37 -18.13 -19.12
C ALA A 545 -7.44 -19.33 -20.07
N ARG A 546 -8.53 -19.44 -20.84
CA ARG A 546 -8.68 -20.50 -21.84
C ARG A 546 -7.62 -20.42 -22.94
N ILE A 547 -7.32 -19.21 -23.43
CA ILE A 547 -6.25 -19.03 -24.44
C ILE A 547 -4.91 -19.48 -23.88
N ALA A 548 -4.60 -19.11 -22.62
CA ALA A 548 -3.35 -19.53 -21.98
C ALA A 548 -3.28 -21.04 -21.74
N MET A 549 -4.41 -21.73 -21.57
CA MET A 549 -4.46 -23.19 -21.43
C MET A 549 -4.18 -23.96 -22.73
N ASP A 550 -4.24 -23.28 -23.89
CA ASP A 550 -3.89 -23.89 -25.18
C ASP A 550 -2.37 -24.17 -25.27
N TYR A 551 -1.56 -23.57 -24.41
CA TYR A 551 -0.14 -23.87 -24.25
C TYR A 551 0.06 -24.96 -23.19
N GLU A 552 0.49 -26.14 -23.59
CA GLU A 552 0.61 -27.33 -22.73
C GLU A 552 1.58 -27.17 -21.55
N ASN A 553 2.54 -26.25 -21.66
CA ASN A 553 3.56 -25.94 -20.65
C ASN A 553 3.15 -24.85 -19.65
N VAL A 554 1.92 -24.31 -19.73
CA VAL A 554 1.46 -23.21 -18.90
C VAL A 554 0.48 -23.69 -17.83
N TYR A 555 0.82 -23.47 -16.56
CA TYR A 555 -0.14 -23.63 -15.45
C TYR A 555 -1.01 -22.38 -15.34
N VAL A 556 -2.33 -22.55 -15.41
CA VAL A 556 -3.29 -21.44 -15.34
C VAL A 556 -4.14 -21.54 -14.08
N ALA A 557 -4.24 -20.45 -13.32
CA ALA A 557 -5.11 -20.34 -12.17
C ALA A 557 -5.92 -19.03 -12.24
N GLN A 558 -7.20 -19.10 -11.90
CA GLN A 558 -8.06 -17.93 -11.71
C GLN A 558 -8.52 -17.88 -10.27
N VAL A 559 -8.23 -16.80 -9.58
CA VAL A 559 -8.47 -16.64 -8.15
C VAL A 559 -9.20 -15.34 -7.83
N ALA A 560 -9.98 -15.33 -6.76
CA ALA A 560 -10.66 -14.15 -6.27
C ALA A 560 -10.70 -14.13 -4.73
N TYR A 561 -10.38 -13.00 -4.11
CA TYR A 561 -10.43 -12.85 -2.64
C TYR A 561 -11.83 -13.05 -2.04
N GLY A 562 -12.88 -12.83 -2.82
CA GLY A 562 -14.25 -13.07 -2.40
C GLY A 562 -14.75 -14.50 -2.59
N ALA A 563 -13.92 -15.40 -3.13
CA ALA A 563 -14.27 -16.80 -3.29
C ALA A 563 -14.38 -17.53 -1.95
N LYS A 564 -15.06 -18.69 -1.94
CA LYS A 564 -15.10 -19.53 -0.75
C LYS A 564 -13.71 -20.12 -0.48
N ASP A 565 -13.38 -20.37 0.78
CA ASP A 565 -12.07 -20.84 1.26
C ASP A 565 -11.60 -22.19 0.62
N VAL A 566 -12.50 -22.90 -0.04
CA VAL A 566 -12.21 -24.18 -0.72
C VAL A 566 -11.83 -24.04 -2.19
N HIS A 567 -11.74 -22.82 -2.71
CA HIS A 567 -11.41 -22.55 -4.12
C HIS A 567 -10.10 -21.81 -4.26
#